data_94b8773cf5a1982f781fb68f1f699470
#
_entry.id   94b8773cf5a1982f781fb68f1f699470
#
_cell.length_a   1.000
_cell.length_b   1.000
_cell.length_c   1.000
_cell.angle_alpha   90.00
_cell.angle_beta   90.00
_cell.angle_gamma   90.00
#
_symmetry.space_group_name_H-M   'P 1'
#
loop_
_entity.id
_entity.type
_entity.pdbx_description
1 polymer ?
#
loop_
_entity_poly.entity_id
_entity_poly.type
_entity_poly.pdbx_seq_one_letter_code
_entity_poly.pdbx_strand_id
1 'polypeptide(L)'
;MTASSSASTCARPLAAPMPRLNFQAVAPELYKAQAGINALLHESSLGIQLLELVFLRVSQINGCAFCVDMHTRELLSRGEDLQRINSIVTWPEVDFYDGRERAALNWAERCTRLSQAHPEQQDFEALRPHFSEREMVELTYAIGSINVWNRLCAGFAAPVARKPIKL
;
A
#
# COMPACT_ATOMS: atom_id res chain seq x y z
N MET A 1 -26.14 4.44 -52.54
CA MET A 1 -25.42 3.73 -51.48
C MET A 1 -24.78 4.74 -50.56
N THR A 2 -25.45 5.07 -49.47
CA THR A 2 -25.01 6.09 -48.49
C THR A 2 -24.34 5.33 -47.34
N ALA A 3 -23.03 5.52 -47.20
CA ALA A 3 -22.26 4.96 -46.06
C ALA A 3 -22.60 5.77 -44.79
N SER A 4 -23.25 5.13 -43.86
CA SER A 4 -23.50 5.65 -42.49
C SER A 4 -22.20 5.57 -41.72
N SER A 5 -21.59 6.72 -41.44
CA SER A 5 -20.45 6.87 -40.53
C SER A 5 -20.94 6.77 -39.10
N SER A 6 -20.72 5.63 -38.46
CA SER A 6 -20.93 5.47 -37.00
C SER A 6 -19.80 6.17 -36.25
N ALA A 7 -20.08 7.37 -35.78
CA ALA A 7 -19.20 8.07 -34.83
C ALA A 7 -19.13 7.26 -33.53
N SER A 8 -17.95 6.68 -33.26
CA SER A 8 -17.62 6.07 -31.97
C SER A 8 -17.64 7.16 -30.90
N THR A 9 -18.68 7.20 -30.09
CA THR A 9 -18.75 8.02 -28.87
C THR A 9 -17.74 7.50 -27.86
N CYS A 10 -16.51 8.05 -27.93
CA CYS A 10 -15.54 7.86 -26.85
C CYS A 10 -16.17 8.36 -25.55
N ALA A 11 -16.49 7.43 -24.64
CA ALA A 11 -17.11 7.78 -23.35
C ALA A 11 -16.22 8.77 -22.61
N ARG A 12 -16.80 9.91 -22.21
CA ARG A 12 -16.11 10.94 -21.43
C ARG A 12 -15.56 10.29 -20.15
N PRO A 13 -14.26 10.51 -19.81
CA PRO A 13 -13.70 9.98 -18.58
C PRO A 13 -14.57 10.36 -17.38
N LEU A 14 -14.90 9.39 -16.53
CA LEU A 14 -15.55 9.65 -15.25
C LEU A 14 -14.67 10.62 -14.45
N ALA A 15 -15.24 11.69 -13.93
CA ALA A 15 -14.54 12.61 -13.05
C ALA A 15 -14.07 11.85 -11.79
N ALA A 16 -12.84 12.09 -11.35
CA ALA A 16 -12.36 11.55 -10.09
C ALA A 16 -13.28 11.99 -8.94
N PRO A 17 -13.46 11.16 -7.89
CA PRO A 17 -14.25 11.55 -6.72
C PRO A 17 -13.74 12.87 -6.14
N MET A 18 -14.66 13.78 -5.82
CA MET A 18 -14.30 15.01 -5.12
C MET A 18 -13.91 14.72 -3.67
N PRO A 19 -12.88 15.38 -3.14
CA PRO A 19 -12.53 15.27 -1.71
C PRO A 19 -13.75 15.55 -0.84
N ARG A 20 -14.02 14.67 0.14
CA ARG A 20 -15.18 14.80 1.04
C ARG A 20 -14.87 15.67 2.25
N LEU A 21 -13.66 15.51 2.79
CA LEU A 21 -13.22 16.18 4.01
C LEU A 21 -11.69 16.23 4.07
N ASN A 22 -11.13 17.32 4.58
CA ASN A 22 -9.72 17.40 4.94
C ASN A 22 -9.53 16.90 6.38
N PHE A 23 -9.33 15.61 6.56
CA PHE A 23 -9.17 14.99 7.88
C PHE A 23 -7.96 15.53 8.65
N GLN A 24 -6.90 15.96 7.97
CA GLN A 24 -5.73 16.57 8.59
C GLN A 24 -6.06 17.92 9.25
N ALA A 25 -6.88 18.73 8.61
CA ALA A 25 -7.29 20.04 9.13
C ALA A 25 -8.36 19.91 10.22
N VAL A 26 -9.19 18.86 10.18
CA VAL A 26 -10.32 18.68 11.13
C VAL A 26 -9.85 18.04 12.43
N ALA A 27 -8.88 17.12 12.39
CA ALA A 27 -8.34 16.45 13.56
C ALA A 27 -6.79 16.40 13.51
N PRO A 28 -6.13 17.58 13.61
CA PRO A 28 -4.68 17.67 13.41
C PRO A 28 -3.88 16.91 14.49
N GLU A 29 -4.39 16.79 15.70
CA GLU A 29 -3.75 16.01 16.77
C GLU A 29 -3.73 14.51 16.47
N LEU A 30 -4.81 13.94 15.93
CA LEU A 30 -4.88 12.53 15.54
C LEU A 30 -4.01 12.27 14.31
N TYR A 31 -4.02 13.18 13.33
CA TYR A 31 -3.12 13.11 12.18
C TYR A 31 -1.65 13.10 12.62
N LYS A 32 -1.27 14.01 13.55
CA LYS A 32 0.08 14.12 14.08
C LYS A 32 0.50 12.86 14.85
N ALA A 33 -0.38 12.31 15.68
CA ALA A 33 -0.12 11.08 16.41
C ALA A 33 0.13 9.89 15.45
N GLN A 34 -0.72 9.74 14.43
CA GLN A 34 -0.58 8.70 13.41
C GLN A 34 0.71 8.88 12.58
N ALA A 35 1.06 10.11 12.21
CA ALA A 35 2.31 10.42 11.52
C ALA A 35 3.53 10.13 12.41
N GLY A 36 3.42 10.31 13.72
CA GLY A 36 4.46 9.96 14.70
C GLY A 36 4.75 8.46 14.74
N ILE A 37 3.72 7.62 14.61
CA ILE A 37 3.91 6.15 14.47
C ILE A 37 4.73 5.84 13.22
N ASN A 38 4.42 6.46 12.09
CA ASN A 38 5.20 6.25 10.86
C ASN A 38 6.66 6.69 11.02
N ALA A 39 6.93 7.80 11.69
CA ALA A 39 8.29 8.26 11.95
C ALA A 39 9.11 7.22 12.74
N LEU A 40 8.53 6.65 13.79
CA LEU A 40 9.16 5.57 14.58
C LEU A 40 9.41 4.31 13.73
N LEU A 41 8.48 3.95 12.86
CA LEU A 41 8.64 2.80 11.97
C LEU A 41 9.76 3.01 10.94
N HIS A 42 9.92 4.22 10.42
CA HIS A 42 11.01 4.54 9.50
C HIS A 42 12.41 4.46 10.15
N GLU A 43 12.50 4.60 11.47
CA GLU A 43 13.72 4.43 12.25
C GLU A 43 13.95 2.97 12.68
N SER A 44 13.01 2.06 12.42
CA SER A 44 13.11 0.65 12.81
C SER A 44 14.14 -0.13 11.99
N SER A 45 14.57 -1.27 12.53
CA SER A 45 15.49 -2.20 11.84
C SER A 45 14.85 -2.96 10.67
N LEU A 46 13.52 -2.81 10.45
CA LEU A 46 12.84 -3.37 9.28
C LEU A 46 13.43 -2.84 7.97
N GLY A 47 13.85 -1.59 7.97
CA GLY A 47 14.35 -0.88 6.81
C GLY A 47 13.21 -0.33 5.92
N ILE A 48 13.46 0.88 5.40
CA ILE A 48 12.43 1.62 4.66
C ILE A 48 11.97 0.89 3.38
N GLN A 49 12.86 0.15 2.72
CA GLN A 49 12.53 -0.58 1.50
C GLN A 49 11.46 -1.64 1.75
N LEU A 50 11.62 -2.46 2.82
CA LEU A 50 10.64 -3.46 3.21
C LEU A 50 9.31 -2.82 3.65
N LEU A 51 9.39 -1.73 4.43
CA LEU A 51 8.19 -1.00 4.86
C LEU A 51 7.38 -0.50 3.66
N GLU A 52 8.03 0.09 2.66
CA GLU A 52 7.36 0.61 1.48
C GLU A 52 6.74 -0.51 0.61
N LEU A 53 7.38 -1.67 0.50
CA LEU A 53 6.78 -2.85 -0.15
C LEU A 53 5.52 -3.31 0.59
N VAL A 54 5.58 -3.40 1.91
CA VAL A 54 4.42 -3.76 2.76
C VAL A 54 3.30 -2.71 2.62
N PHE A 55 3.64 -1.43 2.68
CA PHE A 55 2.68 -0.34 2.55
C PHE A 55 1.99 -0.35 1.18
N LEU A 56 2.76 -0.57 0.11
CA LEU A 56 2.21 -0.70 -1.24
C LEU A 56 1.25 -1.89 -1.32
N ARG A 57 1.67 -3.07 -0.83
CA ARG A 57 0.84 -4.28 -0.91
C ARG A 57 -0.47 -4.14 -0.14
N VAL A 58 -0.43 -3.67 1.08
CA VAL A 58 -1.64 -3.39 1.90
C VAL A 58 -2.55 -2.38 1.20
N SER A 59 -1.98 -1.34 0.60
CA SER A 59 -2.74 -0.32 -0.13
C SER A 59 -3.43 -0.87 -1.37
N GLN A 60 -2.80 -1.83 -2.08
CA GLN A 60 -3.42 -2.55 -3.20
C GLN A 60 -4.60 -3.42 -2.74
N ILE A 61 -4.44 -4.15 -1.63
CA ILE A 61 -5.50 -4.98 -1.05
C ILE A 61 -6.72 -4.12 -0.67
N ASN A 62 -6.49 -2.97 -0.06
CA ASN A 62 -7.54 -2.05 0.37
C ASN A 62 -8.08 -1.15 -0.76
N GLY A 63 -7.48 -1.15 -1.96
CA GLY A 63 -7.91 -0.32 -3.08
C GLY A 63 -7.73 1.18 -2.86
N CYS A 64 -6.73 1.60 -2.06
CA CYS A 64 -6.46 3.01 -1.80
C CYS A 64 -5.63 3.63 -2.92
N ALA A 65 -6.27 4.28 -3.90
CA ALA A 65 -5.59 4.86 -5.06
C ALA A 65 -4.50 5.87 -4.67
N PHE A 66 -4.77 6.75 -3.69
CA PHE A 66 -3.79 7.73 -3.19
C PHE A 66 -2.55 7.03 -2.63
N CYS A 67 -2.75 6.02 -1.80
CA CYS A 67 -1.65 5.31 -1.13
C CYS A 67 -0.84 4.47 -2.13
N VAL A 68 -1.51 3.82 -3.08
CA VAL A 68 -0.83 3.06 -4.15
C VAL A 68 0.07 3.98 -4.98
N ASP A 69 -0.43 5.15 -5.43
CA ASP A 69 0.39 6.11 -6.18
C ASP A 69 1.57 6.63 -5.34
N MET A 70 1.32 6.96 -4.08
CA MET A 70 2.35 7.50 -3.17
C MET A 70 3.47 6.48 -2.93
N HIS A 71 3.16 5.25 -2.50
CA HIS A 71 4.17 4.23 -2.19
C HIS A 71 4.88 3.71 -3.44
N THR A 72 4.20 3.66 -4.59
CA THR A 72 4.85 3.37 -5.87
C THR A 72 5.92 4.42 -6.19
N ARG A 73 5.62 5.71 -6.01
CA ARG A 73 6.59 6.79 -6.24
C ARG A 73 7.75 6.76 -5.27
N GLU A 74 7.46 6.45 -4.01
CA GLU A 74 8.49 6.35 -2.97
C GLU A 74 9.47 5.21 -3.28
N LEU A 75 8.98 4.03 -3.64
CA LEU A 75 9.81 2.90 -4.05
C LEU A 75 10.69 3.24 -5.27
N LEU A 76 10.11 3.83 -6.31
CA LEU A 76 10.86 4.28 -7.49
C LEU A 76 11.92 5.31 -7.15
N SER A 77 11.60 6.28 -6.28
CA SER A 77 12.56 7.31 -5.86
C SER A 77 13.76 6.75 -5.09
N ARG A 78 13.57 5.57 -4.48
CA ARG A 78 14.60 4.81 -3.75
C ARG A 78 15.34 3.80 -4.63
N GLY A 79 15.07 3.81 -5.94
CA GLY A 79 15.74 2.94 -6.90
C GLY A 79 15.18 1.51 -6.95
N GLU A 80 13.96 1.28 -6.46
CA GLU A 80 13.32 -0.03 -6.59
C GLU A 80 12.98 -0.31 -8.06
N ASP A 81 13.14 -1.56 -8.47
CA ASP A 81 12.85 -2.00 -9.84
C ASP A 81 11.34 -1.97 -10.13
N LEU A 82 10.99 -1.36 -11.27
CA LEU A 82 9.59 -1.26 -11.70
C LEU A 82 8.94 -2.63 -11.89
N GLN A 83 9.69 -3.63 -12.34
CA GLN A 83 9.18 -5.00 -12.50
C GLN A 83 8.78 -5.58 -11.15
N ARG A 84 9.60 -5.37 -10.09
CA ARG A 84 9.26 -5.79 -8.73
C ARG A 84 8.03 -5.05 -8.22
N ILE A 85 7.98 -3.73 -8.37
CA ILE A 85 6.80 -2.91 -7.97
C ILE A 85 5.53 -3.41 -8.66
N ASN A 86 5.58 -3.66 -9.96
CA ASN A 86 4.43 -4.14 -10.73
C ASN A 86 4.00 -5.56 -10.32
N SER A 87 4.97 -6.43 -10.03
CA SER A 87 4.72 -7.85 -9.71
C SER A 87 4.33 -8.10 -8.25
N ILE A 88 4.34 -7.07 -7.38
CA ILE A 88 4.02 -7.26 -5.96
C ILE A 88 2.59 -7.76 -5.72
N VAL A 89 1.69 -7.51 -6.65
CA VAL A 89 0.31 -8.02 -6.60
C VAL A 89 0.24 -9.54 -6.78
N THR A 90 1.22 -10.11 -7.46
CA THR A 90 1.38 -11.54 -7.76
C THR A 90 2.68 -12.10 -7.17
N TRP A 91 3.17 -11.51 -6.07
CA TRP A 91 4.44 -11.85 -5.45
C TRP A 91 4.66 -13.35 -5.17
N PRO A 92 3.63 -14.18 -4.88
CA PRO A 92 3.86 -15.61 -4.66
C PRO A 92 4.32 -16.38 -5.90
N GLU A 93 4.00 -15.87 -7.11
CA GLU A 93 4.23 -16.55 -8.39
C GLU A 93 5.59 -16.18 -9.04
N VAL A 94 6.34 -15.26 -8.45
CA VAL A 94 7.63 -14.78 -8.98
C VAL A 94 8.75 -14.96 -7.94
N ASP A 95 10.01 -15.01 -8.38
CA ASP A 95 11.20 -15.18 -7.55
C ASP A 95 11.94 -13.86 -7.24
N PHE A 96 11.25 -12.72 -7.41
CA PHE A 96 11.83 -11.39 -7.26
C PHE A 96 11.98 -10.94 -5.81
N TYR A 97 11.37 -11.64 -4.86
CA TYR A 97 11.34 -11.30 -3.44
C TYR A 97 12.09 -12.33 -2.63
N ASP A 98 12.95 -11.89 -1.74
CA ASP A 98 13.68 -12.78 -0.84
C ASP A 98 12.78 -13.39 0.25
N GLY A 99 13.34 -14.29 1.06
CA GLY A 99 12.58 -14.99 2.12
C GLY A 99 12.00 -14.05 3.16
N ARG A 100 12.72 -12.97 3.51
CA ARG A 100 12.29 -11.95 4.48
C ARG A 100 11.12 -11.12 3.91
N GLU A 101 11.23 -10.68 2.68
CA GLU A 101 10.18 -9.94 1.99
C GLU A 101 8.91 -10.78 1.81
N ARG A 102 9.07 -12.05 1.40
CA ARG A 102 7.93 -12.98 1.22
C ARG A 102 7.21 -13.26 2.54
N ALA A 103 7.93 -13.45 3.64
CA ALA A 103 7.33 -13.62 4.96
C ALA A 103 6.57 -12.36 5.40
N ALA A 104 7.13 -11.16 5.17
CA ALA A 104 6.48 -9.89 5.47
C ALA A 104 5.21 -9.67 4.62
N LEU A 105 5.26 -9.96 3.32
CA LEU A 105 4.13 -9.82 2.40
C LEU A 105 2.99 -10.77 2.76
N ASN A 106 3.30 -12.04 3.08
CA ASN A 106 2.29 -12.99 3.57
C ASN A 106 1.62 -12.46 4.85
N TRP A 107 2.43 -12.05 5.85
CA TRP A 107 1.91 -11.51 7.10
C TRP A 107 1.05 -10.26 6.89
N ALA A 108 1.46 -9.38 5.98
CA ALA A 108 0.72 -8.18 5.61
C ALA A 108 -0.65 -8.52 5.01
N GLU A 109 -0.74 -9.52 4.14
CA GLU A 109 -2.00 -9.97 3.56
C GLU A 109 -2.93 -10.57 4.61
N ARG A 110 -2.41 -11.47 5.48
CA ARG A 110 -3.19 -12.10 6.55
C ARG A 110 -3.74 -11.06 7.52
N CYS A 111 -2.89 -10.18 8.04
CA CYS A 111 -3.30 -9.13 8.97
C CYS A 111 -4.23 -8.07 8.35
N THR A 112 -4.17 -7.85 7.03
CA THR A 112 -5.06 -6.90 6.35
C THR A 112 -6.44 -7.50 6.11
N ARG A 113 -6.53 -8.81 5.85
CA ARG A 113 -7.78 -9.53 5.51
C ARG A 113 -8.43 -10.23 6.71
N LEU A 114 -8.30 -9.69 7.91
CA LEU A 114 -8.85 -10.30 9.15
C LEU A 114 -10.35 -10.62 9.08
N SER A 115 -11.12 -9.87 8.30
CA SER A 115 -12.55 -10.14 8.09
C SER A 115 -12.83 -11.39 7.24
N GLN A 116 -11.83 -11.89 6.53
CA GLN A 116 -11.96 -13.10 5.70
C GLN A 116 -11.42 -14.33 6.43
N ALA A 117 -10.24 -14.21 7.03
CA ALA A 117 -9.61 -15.26 7.84
C ALA A 117 -8.59 -14.64 8.80
N HIS A 118 -8.39 -15.27 9.96
CA HIS A 118 -7.32 -14.92 10.87
C HIS A 118 -5.98 -15.50 10.40
N PRO A 119 -4.84 -14.86 10.74
CA PRO A 119 -3.53 -15.49 10.57
C PRO A 119 -3.46 -16.82 11.33
N GLU A 120 -2.91 -17.83 10.71
CA GLU A 120 -2.70 -19.14 11.33
C GLU A 120 -1.33 -19.22 12.01
N GLN A 121 -1.11 -20.24 12.85
CA GLN A 121 0.18 -20.45 13.51
C GLN A 121 1.32 -20.59 12.50
N GLN A 122 1.09 -21.24 11.37
CA GLN A 122 2.08 -21.37 10.30
C GLN A 122 2.50 -20.04 9.68
N ASP A 123 1.57 -19.07 9.56
CA ASP A 123 1.89 -17.73 9.06
C ASP A 123 2.81 -16.98 10.03
N PHE A 124 2.59 -17.15 11.34
CA PHE A 124 3.45 -16.59 12.38
C PHE A 124 4.82 -17.28 12.42
N GLU A 125 4.86 -18.60 12.36
CA GLU A 125 6.13 -19.34 12.37
C GLU A 125 7.00 -19.03 11.15
N ALA A 126 6.41 -18.67 10.01
CA ALA A 126 7.14 -18.24 8.82
C ALA A 126 7.92 -16.93 9.00
N LEU A 127 7.58 -16.10 10.00
CA LEU A 127 8.33 -14.89 10.32
C LEU A 127 9.63 -15.17 11.09
N ARG A 128 9.64 -16.19 11.95
CA ARG A 128 10.74 -16.45 12.91
C ARG A 128 12.13 -16.55 12.30
N PRO A 129 12.34 -17.18 11.12
CA PRO A 129 13.66 -17.25 10.50
C PRO A 129 14.20 -15.90 10.02
N HIS A 130 13.32 -14.89 9.88
CA HIS A 130 13.62 -13.63 9.20
C HIS A 130 13.52 -12.38 10.08
N PHE A 131 12.80 -12.48 11.23
CA PHE A 131 12.48 -11.34 12.07
C PHE A 131 12.67 -11.67 13.55
N SER A 132 13.27 -10.75 14.30
CA SER A 132 13.23 -10.75 15.75
C SER A 132 11.80 -10.50 16.26
N GLU A 133 11.52 -10.81 17.53
CA GLU A 133 10.21 -10.55 18.13
C GLU A 133 9.82 -9.05 18.05
N ARG A 134 10.80 -8.16 18.23
CA ARG A 134 10.60 -6.73 18.08
C ARG A 134 10.21 -6.37 16.65
N GLU A 135 10.91 -6.87 15.65
CA GLU A 135 10.60 -6.61 14.24
C GLU A 135 9.24 -7.17 13.83
N MET A 136 8.83 -8.34 14.35
CA MET A 136 7.47 -8.87 14.13
C MET A 136 6.39 -7.93 14.66
N VAL A 137 6.61 -7.32 15.83
CA VAL A 137 5.71 -6.33 16.40
C VAL A 137 5.72 -5.05 15.57
N GLU A 138 6.89 -4.54 15.21
CA GLU A 138 7.04 -3.34 14.36
C GLU A 138 6.38 -3.54 12.98
N LEU A 139 6.56 -4.71 12.36
CA LEU A 139 5.90 -5.07 11.10
C LEU A 139 4.37 -5.07 11.24
N THR A 140 3.86 -5.61 12.34
CA THR A 140 2.42 -5.64 12.61
C THR A 140 1.88 -4.22 12.84
N TYR A 141 2.63 -3.37 13.56
CA TYR A 141 2.30 -1.94 13.67
C TYR A 141 2.33 -1.22 12.32
N ALA A 142 3.30 -1.54 11.45
CA ALA A 142 3.38 -0.98 10.10
C ALA A 142 2.14 -1.32 9.28
N ILE A 143 1.71 -2.59 9.31
CA ILE A 143 0.48 -3.06 8.65
C ILE A 143 -0.76 -2.34 9.23
N GLY A 144 -0.86 -2.22 10.54
CA GLY A 144 -1.94 -1.48 11.20
C GLY A 144 -1.97 -0.01 10.80
N SER A 145 -0.81 0.64 10.79
CA SER A 145 -0.65 2.05 10.43
C SER A 145 -1.10 2.33 9.00
N ILE A 146 -0.64 1.56 8.03
CA ILE A 146 -1.08 1.77 6.63
C ILE A 146 -2.56 1.44 6.44
N ASN A 147 -3.11 0.48 7.17
CA ASN A 147 -4.55 0.22 7.18
C ASN A 147 -5.36 1.42 7.70
N VAL A 148 -4.85 2.18 8.68
CA VAL A 148 -5.47 3.45 9.12
C VAL A 148 -5.43 4.48 8.00
N TRP A 149 -4.25 4.72 7.39
CA TRP A 149 -4.11 5.67 6.29
C TRP A 149 -5.00 5.33 5.09
N ASN A 150 -5.09 4.05 4.72
CA ASN A 150 -5.97 3.62 3.62
C ASN A 150 -7.43 3.97 3.90
N ARG A 151 -7.91 3.80 5.13
CA ARG A 151 -9.29 4.14 5.53
C ARG A 151 -9.54 5.64 5.50
N LEU A 152 -8.59 6.44 5.97
CA LEU A 152 -8.68 7.90 5.92
C LEU A 152 -8.68 8.38 4.46
N CYS A 153 -7.71 7.94 3.66
CA CYS A 153 -7.59 8.39 2.27
C CYS A 153 -8.75 7.91 1.40
N ALA A 154 -9.15 6.65 1.48
CA ALA A 154 -10.28 6.13 0.71
C ALA A 154 -11.62 6.66 1.24
N GLY A 155 -11.81 6.69 2.57
CA GLY A 155 -13.04 7.16 3.20
C GLY A 155 -13.34 8.62 2.92
N PHE A 156 -12.31 9.49 2.87
CA PHE A 156 -12.47 10.92 2.59
C PHE A 156 -12.14 11.31 1.15
N ALA A 157 -11.94 10.33 0.27
CA ALA A 157 -11.66 10.53 -1.16
C ALA A 157 -10.45 11.46 -1.39
N ALA A 158 -9.31 11.14 -0.78
CA ALA A 158 -8.07 11.88 -0.97
C ALA A 158 -7.71 11.95 -2.47
N PRO A 159 -7.44 13.15 -3.02
CA PRO A 159 -7.24 13.30 -4.44
C PRO A 159 -5.90 12.74 -4.89
N VAL A 160 -5.88 12.06 -6.03
CA VAL A 160 -4.65 11.62 -6.71
C VAL A 160 -4.35 12.59 -7.84
N ALA A 161 -3.26 13.32 -7.73
CA ALA A 161 -2.84 14.24 -8.78
C ALA A 161 -2.27 13.45 -9.97
N ARG A 162 -2.76 13.77 -11.20
CA ARG A 162 -2.19 13.20 -12.42
C ARG A 162 -0.78 13.77 -12.66
N LYS A 163 0.23 13.05 -12.21
CA LYS A 163 1.64 13.37 -12.45
C LYS A 163 2.29 12.16 -13.11
N PRO A 164 2.69 12.22 -14.40
CA PRO A 164 3.40 11.11 -15.04
C PRO A 164 4.65 10.74 -14.23
N ILE A 165 4.86 9.44 -14.05
CA ILE A 165 6.11 8.93 -13.49
C ILE A 165 7.11 8.93 -14.63
N LYS A 166 8.24 9.61 -14.45
CA LYS A 166 9.38 9.54 -15.38
C LYS A 166 10.27 8.40 -14.88
N LEU A 167 10.49 7.42 -15.73
CA LEU A 167 11.42 6.33 -15.53
C LEU A 167 12.82 6.75 -15.96
#